data_62c6b7de417ba1101a8381d5aef77c07
#
_entry.id   62c6b7de417ba1101a8381d5aef77c07
#
_cell.length_a   1.000
_cell.length_b   1.000
_cell.length_c   1.000
_cell.angle_alpha   90.00
_cell.angle_beta   90.00
_cell.angle_gamma   90.00
#
_symmetry.space_group_name_H-M   'P 1'
#
loop_
_entity.id
_entity.type
_entity.pdbx_description
1 polymer ?
#
loop_
_entity_poly.entity_id
_entity_poly.type
_entity_poly.pdbx_seq_one_letter_code
_entity_poly.pdbx_strand_id
1 'polypeptide(L)'
;MMALAAVLVQALYAQGPTTKWPYVYPEFRTGVVEMTDGVSQTYQINVHLGQGQLHFLDAEGLIREAPGDKILGAQVGADRFLQVQGEMMRVVAQSAHGYVVEEALADFAALSETGGAYGSSSQTSATRMLSSVEMPNQVMQNHLVLMQSKSDGRMLDVLKSYYLVCPGQAVKADRRAVEGILPEERLPEWKVWTRAHKIRWKQPESLVSVLEFLNP
;
A
#
# COMPACT_ATOMS: atom_id res chain seq x y z
N MET A 1 -27.77 48.18 -19.05
CA MET A 1 -26.54 47.41 -19.40
C MET A 1 -26.31 46.42 -18.25
N MET A 2 -26.70 45.17 -18.45
CA MET A 2 -26.48 44.08 -17.47
C MET A 2 -25.23 43.34 -17.89
N ALA A 3 -24.20 43.38 -17.07
CA ALA A 3 -22.96 42.62 -17.29
C ALA A 3 -23.17 41.16 -16.87
N LEU A 4 -23.09 40.26 -17.84
CA LEU A 4 -23.15 38.82 -17.63
C LEU A 4 -21.78 38.35 -17.11
N ALA A 5 -21.68 38.03 -15.83
CA ALA A 5 -20.48 37.40 -15.26
C ALA A 5 -20.47 35.94 -15.66
N ALA A 6 -19.59 35.59 -16.59
CA ALA A 6 -19.30 34.18 -16.93
C ALA A 6 -18.49 33.54 -15.80
N VAL A 7 -19.13 32.67 -15.01
CA VAL A 7 -18.45 31.82 -14.04
C VAL A 7 -17.76 30.70 -14.81
N LEU A 8 -16.45 30.80 -14.96
CA LEU A 8 -15.59 29.72 -15.43
C LEU A 8 -15.55 28.65 -14.33
N VAL A 9 -16.34 27.60 -14.47
CA VAL A 9 -16.19 26.36 -13.72
C VAL A 9 -14.94 25.66 -14.27
N GLN A 10 -13.80 25.87 -13.62
CA GLN A 10 -12.63 25.04 -13.87
C GLN A 10 -12.96 23.64 -13.34
N ALA A 11 -13.16 22.69 -14.24
CA ALA A 11 -13.19 21.29 -13.91
C ALA A 11 -11.84 20.93 -13.31
N LEU A 12 -11.79 20.81 -11.99
CA LEU A 12 -10.71 20.14 -11.28
C LEU A 12 -10.72 18.70 -11.76
N TYR A 13 -9.88 18.41 -12.74
CA TYR A 13 -9.52 17.03 -13.02
C TYR A 13 -8.95 16.49 -11.72
N ALA A 14 -9.67 15.56 -11.10
CA ALA A 14 -9.17 14.80 -9.97
C ALA A 14 -7.95 14.05 -10.47
N GLN A 15 -6.76 14.63 -10.23
CA GLN A 15 -5.52 13.91 -10.44
C GLN A 15 -5.61 12.66 -9.56
N GLY A 16 -5.39 11.49 -10.15
CA GLY A 16 -5.33 10.24 -9.42
C GLY A 16 -4.33 10.33 -8.27
N PRO A 17 -4.37 9.43 -7.29
CA PRO A 17 -3.49 9.48 -6.14
C PRO A 17 -2.03 9.38 -6.59
N THR A 18 -1.32 10.51 -6.59
CA THR A 18 0.10 10.56 -6.88
C THR A 18 0.92 10.33 -5.62
N THR A 19 2.09 9.69 -5.74
CA THR A 19 2.96 9.48 -4.59
C THR A 19 3.57 10.80 -4.14
N LYS A 20 3.60 11.06 -2.84
CA LYS A 20 4.41 12.12 -2.23
C LYS A 20 5.78 11.55 -1.85
N TRP A 21 6.41 11.13 -2.73
CA TRP A 21 7.62 10.50 -3.16
C TRP A 21 8.84 10.54 -2.22
N PRO A 22 9.44 9.39 -1.90
CA PRO A 22 9.00 8.02 -2.19
C PRO A 22 8.22 7.40 -1.03
N TYR A 23 7.62 8.22 -0.17
CA TYR A 23 7.00 7.83 1.09
C TYR A 23 5.52 8.18 1.14
N VAL A 24 4.79 7.51 2.03
CA VAL A 24 3.38 7.77 2.32
C VAL A 24 3.18 9.21 2.82
N TYR A 25 4.05 9.68 3.70
CA TYR A 25 4.02 11.05 4.19
C TYR A 25 5.11 11.91 3.51
N PRO A 26 4.89 13.23 3.38
CA PRO A 26 5.86 14.12 2.79
C PRO A 26 7.14 14.27 3.65
N GLU A 27 7.10 13.88 4.91
CA GLU A 27 8.19 13.97 5.89
C GLU A 27 8.14 12.77 6.86
N PHE A 28 9.25 12.50 7.53
CA PHE A 28 9.27 11.55 8.64
C PHE A 28 8.49 12.15 9.81
N ARG A 29 7.67 11.34 10.46
CA ARG A 29 6.78 11.74 11.56
C ARG A 29 7.04 10.93 12.80
N THR A 30 6.86 11.55 13.95
CA THR A 30 6.88 10.83 15.21
C THR A 30 5.80 9.77 15.21
N GLY A 31 6.20 8.53 15.44
CA GLY A 31 5.30 7.38 15.51
C GLY A 31 5.80 6.36 16.51
N VAL A 32 4.89 5.52 16.99
CA VAL A 32 5.16 4.40 17.88
C VAL A 32 5.23 3.13 17.05
N VAL A 33 6.32 2.38 17.17
CA VAL A 33 6.51 1.08 16.52
C VAL A 33 6.31 -0.01 17.56
N GLU A 34 5.40 -0.95 17.26
CA GLU A 34 5.09 -2.12 18.08
C GLU A 34 5.95 -3.28 17.59
N MET A 35 6.80 -3.84 18.47
CA MET A 35 7.72 -4.92 18.15
C MET A 35 7.13 -6.28 18.52
N THR A 36 7.64 -7.36 17.89
CA THR A 36 7.19 -8.74 18.14
C THR A 36 7.53 -9.25 19.54
N ASP A 37 8.49 -8.65 20.24
CA ASP A 37 8.84 -8.94 21.64
C ASP A 37 7.94 -8.22 22.66
N GLY A 38 6.93 -7.47 22.19
CA GLY A 38 6.00 -6.72 23.01
C GLY A 38 6.50 -5.33 23.43
N VAL A 39 7.69 -4.92 22.99
CA VAL A 39 8.22 -3.59 23.26
C VAL A 39 7.65 -2.59 22.25
N SER A 40 7.32 -1.40 22.73
CA SER A 40 6.94 -0.28 21.87
C SER A 40 8.00 0.82 21.97
N GLN A 41 8.42 1.34 20.81
CA GLN A 41 9.44 2.39 20.73
C GLN A 41 8.98 3.54 19.85
N THR A 42 9.39 4.75 20.20
CA THR A 42 9.05 5.96 19.45
C THR A 42 10.21 6.36 18.55
N TYR A 43 9.92 6.55 17.26
CA TYR A 43 10.86 6.96 16.23
C TYR A 43 10.26 8.03 15.32
N GLN A 44 11.13 8.69 14.54
CA GLN A 44 10.70 9.41 13.34
C GLN A 44 10.59 8.39 12.21
N ILE A 45 9.38 8.08 11.78
CA ILE A 45 9.09 6.99 10.84
C ILE A 45 8.34 7.44 9.60
N ASN A 46 8.47 6.68 8.54
CA ASN A 46 7.64 6.77 7.33
C ASN A 46 7.54 5.40 6.66
N VAL A 47 6.54 5.18 5.82
CA VAL A 47 6.37 3.95 5.03
C VAL A 47 6.83 4.22 3.61
N HIS A 48 7.77 3.41 3.12
CA HIS A 48 8.34 3.53 1.79
C HIS A 48 7.43 2.88 0.74
N LEU A 49 7.06 3.63 -0.30
CA LEU A 49 6.12 3.17 -1.34
C LEU A 49 6.73 2.19 -2.35
N GLY A 50 8.01 1.88 -2.24
CA GLY A 50 8.66 0.90 -3.12
C GLY A 50 8.24 -0.54 -2.82
N GLN A 51 8.31 -0.92 -1.55
CA GLN A 51 8.03 -2.29 -1.09
C GLN A 51 7.24 -2.30 0.23
N GLY A 52 6.59 -1.20 0.60
CA GLY A 52 5.81 -1.14 1.83
C GLY A 52 6.61 -1.23 3.13
N GLN A 53 7.95 -1.01 3.11
CA GLN A 53 8.76 -1.12 4.32
C GLN A 53 8.62 0.11 5.23
N LEU A 54 8.78 -0.13 6.53
CA LEU A 54 8.93 0.92 7.52
C LEU A 54 10.38 1.43 7.53
N HIS A 55 10.57 2.71 7.28
CA HIS A 55 11.83 3.40 7.45
C HIS A 55 11.79 4.31 8.67
N PHE A 56 12.94 4.48 9.34
CA PHE A 56 13.09 5.37 10.48
C PHE A 56 14.40 6.15 10.41
N LEU A 57 14.46 7.25 11.14
CA LEU A 57 15.70 8.01 11.34
C LEU A 57 16.41 7.48 12.59
N ASP A 58 17.69 7.11 12.42
CA ASP A 58 18.56 6.75 13.56
C ASP A 58 19.03 8.00 14.34
N ALA A 59 19.86 7.81 15.35
CA ALA A 59 20.37 8.88 16.20
C ALA A 59 21.21 9.92 15.43
N GLU A 60 21.82 9.49 14.32
CA GLU A 60 22.62 10.32 13.42
C GLU A 60 21.76 11.02 12.36
N GLY A 61 20.44 10.76 12.33
CA GLY A 61 19.50 11.28 11.33
C GLY A 61 19.57 10.56 9.98
N LEU A 62 20.19 9.38 9.93
CA LEU A 62 20.25 8.56 8.73
C LEU A 62 19.01 7.69 8.59
N ILE A 63 18.54 7.52 7.35
CA ILE A 63 17.40 6.66 7.06
C ILE A 63 17.84 5.19 7.18
N ARG A 64 17.11 4.44 8.01
CA ARG A 64 17.26 3.00 8.19
C ARG A 64 15.95 2.29 7.87
N GLU A 65 16.06 1.09 7.32
CA GLU A 65 14.95 0.17 7.17
C GLU A 65 14.76 -0.61 8.48
N ALA A 66 13.52 -0.70 8.93
CA ALA A 66 13.18 -1.49 10.10
C ALA A 66 13.02 -2.97 9.71
N PRO A 67 13.59 -3.93 10.50
CA PRO A 67 13.47 -5.35 10.21
C PRO A 67 12.00 -5.79 10.29
N GLY A 68 11.41 -6.16 9.15
CA GLY A 68 9.99 -6.48 9.06
C GLY A 68 9.55 -7.65 9.93
N ASP A 69 10.41 -8.64 10.14
CA ASP A 69 10.18 -9.81 11.00
C ASP A 69 10.09 -9.46 12.50
N LYS A 70 10.55 -8.28 12.90
CA LYS A 70 10.54 -7.81 14.29
C LYS A 70 9.44 -6.79 14.59
N ILE A 71 8.63 -6.42 13.61
CA ILE A 71 7.60 -5.40 13.76
C ILE A 71 6.22 -6.04 13.64
N LEU A 72 5.31 -5.70 14.56
CA LEU A 72 3.89 -6.03 14.47
C LEU A 72 3.11 -4.92 13.76
N GLY A 73 3.48 -3.67 14.01
CA GLY A 73 2.79 -2.53 13.45
C GLY A 73 3.40 -1.20 13.87
N ALA A 74 2.75 -0.13 13.45
CA ALA A 74 3.13 1.22 13.82
C ALA A 74 1.91 2.15 13.89
N GLN A 75 2.03 3.19 14.73
CA GLN A 75 1.03 4.23 14.88
C GLN A 75 1.66 5.59 14.57
N VAL A 76 1.09 6.34 13.62
CA VAL A 76 1.51 7.69 13.25
C VAL A 76 0.30 8.63 13.30
N GLY A 77 0.18 9.38 14.37
CA GLY A 77 -1.02 10.17 14.59
C GLY A 77 -2.27 9.30 14.65
N ALA A 78 -3.24 9.53 13.77
CA ALA A 78 -4.45 8.72 13.64
C ALA A 78 -4.29 7.49 12.76
N ASP A 79 -3.23 7.41 11.96
CA ASP A 79 -3.00 6.28 11.06
C ASP A 79 -2.34 5.12 11.80
N ARG A 80 -2.97 3.96 11.72
CA ARG A 80 -2.43 2.69 12.21
C ARG A 80 -1.99 1.83 11.04
N PHE A 81 -0.82 1.23 11.16
CA PHE A 81 -0.26 0.28 10.20
C PHE A 81 -0.05 -1.07 10.87
N LEU A 82 -0.31 -2.14 10.13
CA LEU A 82 0.01 -3.51 10.53
C LEU A 82 1.05 -4.08 9.57
N GLN A 83 1.95 -4.90 10.12
CA GLN A 83 2.86 -5.71 9.31
C GLN A 83 2.11 -6.92 8.76
N VAL A 84 1.91 -6.96 7.45
CA VAL A 84 1.16 -8.02 6.76
C VAL A 84 1.99 -8.51 5.59
N GLN A 85 2.34 -9.80 5.59
CA GLN A 85 3.09 -10.46 4.50
C GLN A 85 4.42 -9.75 4.11
N GLY A 86 5.08 -9.11 5.08
CA GLY A 86 6.34 -8.39 4.83
C GLY A 86 6.18 -6.90 4.58
N GLU A 87 4.95 -6.37 4.53
CA GLU A 87 4.67 -4.97 4.19
C GLU A 87 3.84 -4.28 5.27
N MET A 88 4.06 -2.97 5.41
CA MET A 88 3.29 -2.11 6.31
C MET A 88 2.02 -1.63 5.61
N MET A 89 0.88 -2.19 5.97
CA MET A 89 -0.42 -1.86 5.41
C MET A 89 -1.23 -1.01 6.37
N ARG A 90 -1.85 0.05 5.87
CA ARG A 90 -2.64 0.98 6.67
C ARG A 90 -4.01 0.38 7.02
N VAL A 91 -4.40 0.40 8.28
CA VAL A 91 -5.77 0.05 8.70
C VAL A 91 -6.74 1.12 8.19
N VAL A 92 -7.72 0.70 7.41
CA VAL A 92 -8.72 1.60 6.79
C VAL A 92 -10.14 1.31 7.26
N ALA A 93 -10.40 0.10 7.78
CA ALA A 93 -11.62 -0.24 8.49
C ALA A 93 -11.35 -1.39 9.48
N GLN A 94 -12.23 -1.56 10.47
CA GLN A 94 -12.08 -2.61 11.47
C GLN A 94 -13.45 -3.09 11.96
N SER A 95 -13.47 -4.33 12.48
CA SER A 95 -14.58 -4.91 13.22
C SER A 95 -14.06 -5.65 14.46
N ALA A 96 -14.94 -6.27 15.24
CA ALA A 96 -14.52 -7.15 16.32
C ALA A 96 -13.76 -8.39 15.83
N HIS A 97 -13.89 -8.71 14.53
CA HIS A 97 -13.36 -9.93 13.90
C HIS A 97 -12.06 -9.71 13.12
N GLY A 98 -11.56 -8.48 13.01
CA GLY A 98 -10.31 -8.18 12.32
C GLY A 98 -10.26 -6.80 11.67
N TYR A 99 -9.33 -6.66 10.73
CA TYR A 99 -9.01 -5.39 10.08
C TYR A 99 -9.12 -5.50 8.57
N VAL A 100 -9.57 -4.40 7.95
CA VAL A 100 -9.35 -4.15 6.53
C VAL A 100 -8.13 -3.25 6.43
N VAL A 101 -7.11 -3.70 5.72
CA VAL A 101 -5.87 -2.94 5.54
C VAL A 101 -5.65 -2.57 4.08
N GLU A 102 -5.05 -1.42 3.84
CA GLU A 102 -4.69 -0.88 2.53
C GLU A 102 -3.18 -1.02 2.33
N GLU A 103 -2.79 -1.79 1.33
CA GLU A 103 -1.47 -1.76 0.73
C GLU A 103 -1.41 -0.59 -0.25
N ALA A 104 -0.34 0.20 -0.20
CA ALA A 104 -0.10 1.32 -1.11
C ALA A 104 1.31 1.23 -1.68
N LEU A 105 1.44 0.85 -2.94
CA LEU A 105 2.73 0.69 -3.62
C LEU A 105 2.80 1.57 -4.87
N ALA A 106 4.00 2.08 -5.17
CA ALA A 106 4.23 2.81 -6.41
C ALA A 106 4.14 1.88 -7.63
N ASP A 107 3.51 2.33 -8.71
CA ASP A 107 3.38 1.57 -9.95
C ASP A 107 4.70 1.56 -10.76
N PHE A 108 5.57 0.62 -10.45
CA PHE A 108 6.81 0.44 -11.19
C PHE A 108 6.61 -0.10 -12.61
N ALA A 109 5.50 -0.77 -12.90
CA ALA A 109 5.22 -1.29 -14.23
C ALA A 109 5.05 -0.15 -15.24
N ALA A 110 4.51 0.98 -14.81
CA ALA A 110 4.38 2.18 -15.65
C ALA A 110 5.73 2.74 -16.14
N LEU A 111 6.85 2.44 -15.45
CA LEU A 111 8.19 2.83 -15.91
C LEU A 111 8.66 2.02 -17.12
N SER A 112 8.21 0.77 -17.24
CA SER A 112 8.60 -0.10 -18.35
C SER A 112 7.79 0.15 -19.63
N GLU A 113 6.55 0.63 -19.49
CA GLU A 113 5.65 0.89 -20.62
C GLU A 113 6.03 2.16 -21.41
N THR A 114 6.71 3.12 -20.78
CA THR A 114 7.10 4.39 -21.42
C THR A 114 8.36 4.29 -22.28
N GLY A 115 9.02 3.15 -22.35
CA GLY A 115 10.27 2.92 -23.09
C GLY A 115 10.13 2.62 -24.58
N GLY A 116 8.95 2.67 -25.16
CA GLY A 116 8.68 2.10 -26.46
C GLY A 116 8.23 3.05 -27.56
N ALA A 117 8.91 4.17 -27.89
CA ALA A 117 8.74 4.80 -29.20
C ALA A 117 9.92 5.59 -29.74
N TYR A 118 10.73 6.24 -28.93
CA TYR A 118 11.92 6.97 -29.41
C TYR A 118 13.05 6.97 -28.37
N GLY A 119 14.03 6.07 -28.53
CA GLY A 119 15.42 6.38 -28.16
C GLY A 119 15.98 5.93 -26.83
N SER A 120 15.30 5.15 -26.01
CA SER A 120 15.98 4.38 -24.95
C SER A 120 15.65 2.90 -25.09
N SER A 121 16.68 2.09 -25.35
CA SER A 121 16.50 0.66 -25.59
C SER A 121 15.82 0.00 -24.39
N SER A 122 14.73 -0.72 -24.65
CA SER A 122 14.03 -1.59 -23.70
C SER A 122 14.97 -2.58 -22.97
N GLN A 123 16.15 -2.86 -23.55
CA GLN A 123 17.18 -3.69 -22.93
C GLN A 123 17.82 -3.09 -21.69
N THR A 124 17.99 -1.76 -21.60
CA THR A 124 18.66 -1.15 -20.43
C THR A 124 17.73 -1.16 -19.21
N SER A 125 16.44 -1.00 -19.42
CA SER A 125 15.43 -1.06 -18.33
C SER A 125 15.17 -2.49 -17.88
N ALA A 126 15.08 -3.44 -18.83
CA ALA A 126 14.92 -4.87 -18.52
C ALA A 126 16.15 -5.45 -17.82
N THR A 127 17.36 -5.06 -18.23
CA THR A 127 18.60 -5.51 -17.59
C THR A 127 18.75 -4.94 -16.18
N ARG A 128 18.27 -3.71 -15.92
CA ARG A 128 18.25 -3.16 -14.57
C ARG A 128 17.22 -3.84 -13.66
N MET A 129 16.06 -4.26 -14.19
CA MET A 129 15.08 -5.03 -13.42
C MET A 129 15.53 -6.46 -13.15
N LEU A 130 16.24 -7.11 -14.11
CA LEU A 130 16.76 -8.47 -13.92
C LEU A 130 17.95 -8.54 -12.96
N SER A 131 18.77 -7.50 -12.88
CA SER A 131 19.87 -7.45 -11.91
C SER A 131 19.39 -7.16 -10.47
N SER A 132 18.13 -6.78 -10.27
CA SER A 132 17.53 -6.56 -8.95
C SER A 132 17.06 -7.85 -8.26
N VAL A 133 17.07 -9.00 -8.95
CA VAL A 133 16.48 -10.26 -8.44
C VAL A 133 17.42 -10.98 -7.44
N GLU A 134 18.69 -10.61 -7.32
CA GLU A 134 19.66 -11.37 -6.51
C GLU A 134 20.47 -10.55 -5.50
N MET A 135 20.08 -9.32 -5.12
CA MET A 135 20.87 -8.54 -4.17
C MET A 135 20.12 -8.14 -2.89
N PRO A 136 20.82 -8.20 -1.71
CA PRO A 136 20.27 -7.76 -0.44
C PRO A 136 19.92 -6.25 -0.36
N ASN A 137 20.07 -5.50 -1.46
CA ASN A 137 19.87 -4.05 -1.57
C ASN A 137 18.69 -3.65 -2.46
N GLN A 138 17.70 -4.50 -2.64
CA GLN A 138 16.53 -4.23 -3.49
C GLN A 138 15.79 -2.94 -3.09
N VAL A 139 15.70 -2.67 -1.79
CA VAL A 139 15.11 -1.44 -1.24
C VAL A 139 15.88 -0.19 -1.65
N MET A 140 17.21 -0.23 -1.56
CA MET A 140 18.08 0.88 -1.98
C MET A 140 17.96 1.16 -3.48
N GLN A 141 17.88 0.11 -4.31
CA GLN A 141 17.69 0.26 -5.75
C GLN A 141 16.32 0.84 -6.08
N ASN A 142 15.26 0.36 -5.43
CA ASN A 142 13.92 0.92 -5.60
C ASN A 142 13.87 2.39 -5.19
N HIS A 143 14.49 2.75 -4.07
CA HIS A 143 14.58 4.14 -3.63
C HIS A 143 15.30 5.02 -4.66
N LEU A 144 16.44 4.59 -5.19
CA LEU A 144 17.19 5.33 -6.21
C LEU A 144 16.41 5.48 -7.52
N VAL A 145 15.76 4.41 -7.99
CA VAL A 145 14.91 4.44 -9.19
C VAL A 145 13.77 5.41 -9.00
N LEU A 146 13.14 5.38 -7.85
CA LEU A 146 12.08 6.29 -7.50
C LEU A 146 12.60 7.75 -7.46
N MET A 147 13.69 8.06 -6.81
CA MET A 147 14.28 9.40 -6.76
C MET A 147 14.67 9.90 -8.14
N GLN A 148 15.21 9.04 -9.00
CA GLN A 148 15.57 9.38 -10.37
C GLN A 148 14.33 9.69 -11.20
N SER A 149 13.26 8.89 -11.12
CA SER A 149 12.04 9.16 -11.88
C SER A 149 11.38 10.48 -11.48
N LYS A 150 11.44 10.87 -10.20
CA LYS A 150 11.03 12.19 -9.75
C LYS A 150 11.87 13.31 -10.40
N SER A 151 13.18 13.14 -10.46
CA SER A 151 14.10 14.09 -11.09
C SER A 151 13.82 14.24 -12.57
N ASP A 152 13.38 13.15 -13.23
CA ASP A 152 12.97 13.15 -14.64
C ASP A 152 11.53 13.70 -14.86
N GLY A 153 10.89 14.19 -13.80
CA GLY A 153 9.52 14.71 -13.84
C GLY A 153 8.44 13.66 -13.94
N ARG A 154 8.77 12.38 -13.72
CA ARG A 154 7.84 11.24 -13.77
C ARG A 154 7.40 10.90 -12.35
N MET A 155 6.18 11.23 -12.01
CA MET A 155 5.57 10.72 -10.77
C MET A 155 4.80 9.46 -11.09
N LEU A 156 5.06 8.39 -10.32
CA LEU A 156 4.33 7.14 -10.45
C LEU A 156 3.02 7.21 -9.68
N ASP A 157 1.99 6.60 -10.23
CA ASP A 157 0.73 6.40 -9.52
C ASP A 157 0.94 5.45 -8.34
N VAL A 158 0.09 5.60 -7.33
CA VAL A 158 0.04 4.67 -6.20
C VAL A 158 -1.07 3.67 -6.45
N LEU A 159 -0.67 2.41 -6.62
CA LEU A 159 -1.59 1.28 -6.67
C LEU A 159 -2.05 0.93 -5.27
N LYS A 160 -3.35 0.81 -5.09
CA LYS A 160 -3.97 0.44 -3.82
C LYS A 160 -4.63 -0.92 -3.94
N SER A 161 -4.28 -1.79 -3.00
CA SER A 161 -4.91 -3.10 -2.81
C SER A 161 -5.43 -3.20 -1.38
N TYR A 162 -6.48 -3.99 -1.16
CA TYR A 162 -7.01 -4.22 0.18
C TYR A 162 -6.81 -5.65 0.60
N TYR A 163 -6.61 -5.85 1.91
CA TYR A 163 -6.50 -7.17 2.52
C TYR A 163 -7.41 -7.25 3.74
N LEU A 164 -7.89 -8.46 4.00
CA LEU A 164 -8.66 -8.82 5.18
C LEU A 164 -7.70 -9.52 6.14
N VAL A 165 -7.51 -8.95 7.31
CA VAL A 165 -6.64 -9.49 8.36
C VAL A 165 -7.51 -10.02 9.48
N CYS A 166 -7.56 -11.34 9.61
CA CYS A 166 -8.26 -12.07 10.65
C CYS A 166 -7.25 -12.74 11.58
N PRO A 167 -7.65 -13.23 12.78
CA PRO A 167 -6.75 -14.00 13.64
C PRO A 167 -6.09 -15.17 12.88
N GLY A 168 -4.76 -15.13 12.81
CA GLY A 168 -3.94 -16.18 12.18
C GLY A 168 -3.83 -16.14 10.66
N GLN A 169 -4.51 -15.24 9.96
CA GLN A 169 -4.43 -15.18 8.50
C GLN A 169 -4.66 -13.78 7.94
N ALA A 170 -4.06 -13.52 6.78
CA ALA A 170 -4.32 -12.35 5.96
C ALA A 170 -4.58 -12.80 4.51
N VAL A 171 -5.61 -12.27 3.90
CA VAL A 171 -6.03 -12.64 2.55
C VAL A 171 -6.35 -11.38 1.73
N LYS A 172 -5.98 -11.38 0.46
CA LYS A 172 -6.34 -10.29 -0.46
C LYS A 172 -7.86 -10.14 -0.52
N ALA A 173 -8.34 -8.91 -0.49
CA ALA A 173 -9.76 -8.61 -0.54
C ALA A 173 -10.27 -8.71 -1.98
N ASP A 174 -10.34 -9.93 -2.47
CA ASP A 174 -11.01 -10.29 -3.72
C ASP A 174 -11.77 -11.61 -3.55
N ARG A 175 -12.76 -11.82 -4.41
CA ARG A 175 -13.64 -12.97 -4.31
C ARG A 175 -12.90 -14.30 -4.38
N ARG A 176 -11.95 -14.44 -5.31
CA ARG A 176 -11.22 -15.69 -5.53
C ARG A 176 -10.31 -16.03 -4.37
N ALA A 177 -9.62 -15.03 -3.82
CA ALA A 177 -8.73 -15.22 -2.68
C ALA A 177 -9.53 -15.64 -1.42
N VAL A 178 -10.68 -15.00 -1.18
CA VAL A 178 -11.57 -15.36 -0.07
C VAL A 178 -12.15 -16.77 -0.25
N GLU A 179 -12.61 -17.13 -1.46
CA GLU A 179 -13.08 -18.49 -1.75
C GLU A 179 -11.97 -19.54 -1.53
N GLY A 180 -10.71 -19.18 -1.78
CA GLY A 180 -9.56 -20.07 -1.62
C GLY A 180 -9.19 -20.40 -0.17
N ILE A 181 -9.61 -19.58 0.81
CA ILE A 181 -9.34 -19.82 2.24
C ILE A 181 -10.53 -20.42 2.98
N LEU A 182 -11.72 -20.44 2.36
CA LEU A 182 -12.90 -21.02 2.97
C LEU A 182 -12.87 -22.55 2.90
N PRO A 183 -13.26 -23.24 3.97
CA PRO A 183 -13.53 -24.67 3.94
C PRO A 183 -14.59 -25.00 2.88
N GLU A 184 -14.47 -26.18 2.24
CA GLU A 184 -15.41 -26.61 1.19
C GLU A 184 -16.87 -26.59 1.65
N GLU A 185 -17.11 -26.94 2.93
CA GLU A 185 -18.44 -26.97 3.53
C GLU A 185 -19.09 -25.58 3.61
N ARG A 186 -18.28 -24.51 3.71
CA ARG A 186 -18.76 -23.13 3.78
C ARG A 186 -18.94 -22.45 2.41
N LEU A 187 -18.43 -23.04 1.33
CA LEU A 187 -18.56 -22.46 -0.02
C LEU A 187 -20.02 -22.30 -0.50
N PRO A 188 -20.96 -23.26 -0.24
CA PRO A 188 -22.36 -23.04 -0.59
C PRO A 188 -23.00 -21.86 0.15
N GLU A 189 -22.73 -21.73 1.44
CA GLU A 189 -23.18 -20.60 2.27
C GLU A 189 -22.63 -19.28 1.75
N TRP A 190 -21.33 -19.21 1.47
CA TRP A 190 -20.68 -18.06 0.87
C TRP A 190 -21.32 -17.61 -0.45
N LYS A 191 -21.66 -18.55 -1.33
CA LYS A 191 -22.34 -18.24 -2.59
C LYS A 191 -23.72 -17.63 -2.39
N VAL A 192 -24.46 -18.10 -1.41
CA VAL A 192 -25.78 -17.55 -1.05
C VAL A 192 -25.61 -16.14 -0.45
N TRP A 193 -24.69 -16.03 0.52
CA TRP A 193 -24.42 -14.78 1.22
C TRP A 193 -23.96 -13.68 0.28
N THR A 194 -23.02 -13.96 -0.64
CA THR A 194 -22.50 -12.98 -1.61
C THR A 194 -23.55 -12.50 -2.63
N ARG A 195 -24.58 -13.30 -2.90
CA ARG A 195 -25.72 -12.87 -3.74
C ARG A 195 -26.63 -11.88 -3.02
N ALA A 196 -26.79 -12.05 -1.72
CA ALA A 196 -27.58 -11.14 -0.89
C ALA A 196 -26.84 -9.85 -0.56
N HIS A 197 -25.51 -9.89 -0.46
CA HIS A 197 -24.66 -8.76 -0.09
C HIS A 197 -23.89 -8.26 -1.30
N LYS A 198 -24.15 -7.02 -1.71
CA LYS A 198 -23.43 -6.38 -2.84
C LYS A 198 -22.05 -5.91 -2.37
N ILE A 199 -21.08 -6.82 -2.34
CA ILE A 199 -19.70 -6.52 -1.91
C ILE A 199 -19.02 -5.64 -2.94
N ARG A 200 -18.51 -4.50 -2.48
CA ARG A 200 -17.68 -3.58 -3.26
C ARG A 200 -16.22 -3.74 -2.86
N TRP A 201 -15.50 -4.61 -3.57
CA TRP A 201 -14.13 -5.02 -3.24
C TRP A 201 -13.09 -3.88 -3.17
N LYS A 202 -13.42 -2.71 -3.74
CA LYS A 202 -12.59 -1.50 -3.70
C LYS A 202 -13.04 -0.48 -2.66
N GLN A 203 -13.98 -0.83 -1.78
CA GLN A 203 -14.50 0.05 -0.73
C GLN A 203 -14.32 -0.61 0.64
N PRO A 204 -13.41 -0.09 1.48
CA PRO A 204 -13.07 -0.69 2.77
C PRO A 204 -14.28 -0.96 3.67
N GLU A 205 -15.23 -0.05 3.70
CA GLU A 205 -16.43 -0.17 4.54
C GLU A 205 -17.30 -1.38 4.14
N SER A 206 -17.34 -1.68 2.83
CA SER A 206 -18.06 -2.86 2.33
C SER A 206 -17.36 -4.17 2.68
N LEU A 207 -16.05 -4.13 2.95
CA LEU A 207 -15.24 -5.31 3.26
C LEU A 207 -15.39 -5.75 4.72
N VAL A 208 -15.87 -4.87 5.60
CA VAL A 208 -16.13 -5.21 7.01
C VAL A 208 -17.12 -6.37 7.12
N SER A 209 -18.17 -6.39 6.30
CA SER A 209 -19.14 -7.49 6.30
C SER A 209 -18.52 -8.84 5.88
N VAL A 210 -17.46 -8.81 5.06
CA VAL A 210 -16.72 -10.04 4.70
C VAL A 210 -15.92 -10.55 5.89
N LEU A 211 -15.31 -9.67 6.70
CA LEU A 211 -14.64 -10.05 7.95
C LEU A 211 -15.61 -10.74 8.92
N GLU A 212 -16.82 -10.21 9.05
CA GLU A 212 -17.88 -10.78 9.89
C GLU A 212 -18.32 -12.17 9.38
N PHE A 213 -18.42 -12.33 8.06
CA PHE A 213 -18.71 -13.66 7.47
C PHE A 213 -17.59 -14.66 7.71
N LEU A 214 -16.33 -14.24 7.60
CA LEU A 214 -15.17 -15.14 7.77
C LEU A 214 -15.04 -15.65 9.22
N ASN A 215 -15.40 -14.85 10.21
CA ASN A 215 -15.27 -15.13 11.64
C ASN A 215 -16.61 -14.87 12.35
N PRO A 216 -17.58 -15.77 12.20
CA PRO A 216 -18.89 -15.65 12.83
C PRO A 216 -18.86 -15.75 14.35
#